data_ae71989b67202e3ca39551f5a8416bad
#
_entry.id   ae71989b67202e3ca39551f5a8416bad
#
_cell.length_a   1.000
_cell.length_b   1.000
_cell.length_c   1.000
_cell.angle_alpha   90.00
_cell.angle_beta   90.00
_cell.angle_gamma   90.00
#
_symmetry.space_group_name_H-M   'P 1'
#
loop_
_entity.id
_entity.type
_entity.pdbx_description
1 polymer ?
#
loop_
_entity_poly.entity_id
_entity_poly.type
_entity_poly.pdbx_seq_one_letter_code
_entity_poly.pdbx_strand_id
1 'polypeptide(L)'
;MCRASTEPGGPRRCSGDTRSAYGRAAALVMQLEKREAALLAELAEPHAGTGAGLGERRTVTFSDKATRTEDVRREIDNAIGELATADKWREFLEVSRRFHQYSLNNQLLISMQKPDATRVAGFHKWKEFGRSVNKGEKAIWIYAPMLKRVVVEDENGKQTTQERLIGYKVVPVFDVSSTSGAPLPEAPLVPFTRSEGRAPAGMHDDLRAQVEAHGYTLVYKDLGRSDHIPDGATDPVSKTVMINTCYSDAHQAKTLAHELAHIELGHLERTADYHTGAGGQRSTMEVEAESVSYVVSRRYGMDAPSFSFSYIDGWAQGDSEKVRRTADAVVKASDRILSRIKRFDS
;
A
#
# COMPACT_ATOMS: atom_id res chain seq x y z
N MET A 1 -79.19 7.21 16.06
CA MET A 1 -78.84 7.65 14.70
C MET A 1 -77.66 8.63 14.78
N CYS A 2 -76.44 8.17 14.67
CA CYS A 2 -75.29 8.99 14.42
C CYS A 2 -74.33 8.19 13.54
N ARG A 3 -74.01 8.74 12.38
CA ARG A 3 -73.21 8.16 11.35
C ARG A 3 -71.72 8.23 11.75
N ALA A 4 -71.03 7.12 11.64
CA ALA A 4 -69.56 7.05 11.66
C ALA A 4 -68.95 7.45 10.30
N SER A 5 -68.09 8.42 10.24
CA SER A 5 -67.23 8.76 9.10
C SER A 5 -65.86 8.21 9.35
N THR A 6 -65.48 7.23 8.55
CA THR A 6 -64.12 6.68 8.45
C THR A 6 -63.34 7.46 7.41
N GLU A 7 -62.31 8.18 7.81
CA GLU A 7 -61.30 8.69 6.88
C GLU A 7 -60.13 7.72 6.79
N PRO A 8 -59.59 7.45 5.58
CA PRO A 8 -58.40 6.60 5.42
C PRO A 8 -57.11 7.37 5.68
N GLY A 9 -56.26 6.82 6.53
CA GLY A 9 -54.94 7.35 6.85
C GLY A 9 -54.03 7.39 5.64
N GLY A 10 -53.58 8.56 5.26
CA GLY A 10 -52.57 8.80 4.27
C GLY A 10 -51.18 8.30 4.71
N PRO A 11 -50.27 8.01 3.77
CA PRO A 11 -48.94 7.49 4.08
C PRO A 11 -48.12 8.51 4.84
N ARG A 12 -47.57 8.09 5.98
CA ARG A 12 -46.60 8.88 6.74
C ARG A 12 -45.39 9.19 5.88
N ARG A 13 -45.18 10.44 5.57
CA ARG A 13 -43.94 10.95 4.96
C ARG A 13 -42.81 10.75 5.97
N CYS A 14 -41.89 9.81 5.67
CA CYS A 14 -40.59 9.80 6.33
C CYS A 14 -39.85 11.08 5.92
N SER A 15 -39.68 11.96 6.87
CA SER A 15 -39.05 13.26 6.70
C SER A 15 -37.57 13.13 6.37
N GLY A 16 -37.18 13.92 5.43
CA GLY A 16 -35.96 14.09 4.72
C GLY A 16 -34.71 14.50 5.52
N ASP A 17 -34.13 13.62 6.34
CA ASP A 17 -32.84 13.93 7.00
C ASP A 17 -31.68 13.10 6.48
N THR A 18 -31.93 11.95 5.85
CA THR A 18 -30.90 11.11 5.23
C THR A 18 -30.34 11.70 3.94
N ARG A 19 -31.13 12.45 3.16
CA ARG A 19 -30.62 13.19 1.97
C ARG A 19 -29.67 14.34 2.35
N SER A 20 -29.84 14.92 3.50
CA SER A 20 -29.04 16.06 3.98
C SER A 20 -27.64 15.63 4.44
N ALA A 21 -27.47 14.47 5.06
CA ALA A 21 -26.16 13.97 5.49
C ALA A 21 -25.31 13.50 4.29
N TYR A 22 -25.94 12.77 3.36
CA TYR A 22 -25.26 12.32 2.12
C TYR A 22 -24.87 13.49 1.22
N GLY A 23 -25.73 14.50 1.09
CA GLY A 23 -25.45 15.72 0.35
C GLY A 23 -24.32 16.54 0.96
N ARG A 24 -24.18 16.56 2.31
CA ARG A 24 -23.10 17.27 2.98
C ARG A 24 -21.77 16.54 2.87
N ALA A 25 -21.74 15.22 2.99
CA ALA A 25 -20.52 14.42 2.80
C ALA A 25 -20.03 14.51 1.34
N ALA A 26 -20.92 14.35 0.37
CA ALA A 26 -20.61 14.49 -1.05
C ALA A 26 -20.16 15.93 -1.39
N ALA A 27 -20.79 16.96 -0.84
CA ALA A 27 -20.40 18.35 -1.06
C ALA A 27 -19.01 18.67 -0.42
N LEU A 28 -18.68 18.04 0.71
CA LEU A 28 -17.39 18.21 1.36
C LEU A 28 -16.28 17.51 0.53
N VAL A 29 -16.52 16.29 0.07
CA VAL A 29 -15.61 15.59 -0.85
C VAL A 29 -15.40 16.41 -2.11
N MET A 30 -16.46 16.91 -2.74
CA MET A 30 -16.39 17.75 -3.95
C MET A 30 -15.62 19.06 -3.76
N GLN A 31 -15.76 19.73 -2.61
CA GLN A 31 -14.96 20.93 -2.32
C GLN A 31 -13.47 20.62 -2.17
N LEU A 32 -13.17 19.45 -1.67
CA LEU A 32 -11.81 18.99 -1.41
C LEU A 32 -11.09 18.60 -2.71
N GLU A 33 -11.78 17.91 -3.63
CA GLU A 33 -11.25 17.53 -4.95
C GLU A 33 -11.03 18.75 -5.86
N LYS A 34 -11.91 19.73 -5.79
CA LYS A 34 -11.77 20.99 -6.54
C LYS A 34 -10.50 21.78 -6.16
N ARG A 35 -10.13 21.70 -4.88
CA ARG A 35 -8.95 22.38 -4.37
C ARG A 35 -7.67 21.62 -4.69
N GLU A 36 -7.76 20.29 -4.78
CA GLU A 36 -6.68 19.41 -5.19
C GLU A 36 -6.34 19.59 -6.68
N ALA A 37 -7.34 19.60 -7.54
CA ALA A 37 -7.15 19.88 -8.98
C ALA A 37 -6.53 21.28 -9.23
N ALA A 38 -6.92 22.28 -8.43
CA ALA A 38 -6.33 23.62 -8.51
C ALA A 38 -4.87 23.65 -8.03
N LEU A 39 -4.54 22.93 -6.96
CA LEU A 39 -3.17 22.78 -6.46
C LEU A 39 -2.28 21.98 -7.42
N LEU A 40 -2.82 20.91 -8.03
CA LEU A 40 -2.12 20.12 -9.05
C LEU A 40 -1.88 20.91 -10.33
N ALA A 41 -2.79 21.81 -10.72
CA ALA A 41 -2.60 22.71 -11.85
C ALA A 41 -1.54 23.80 -11.58
N GLU A 42 -1.44 24.27 -10.34
CA GLU A 42 -0.45 25.27 -9.93
C GLU A 42 0.97 24.66 -9.80
N LEU A 43 1.08 23.35 -9.51
CA LEU A 43 2.34 22.58 -9.43
C LEU A 43 2.79 21.99 -10.78
N ALA A 44 1.95 22.05 -11.82
CA ALA A 44 2.20 21.46 -13.13
C ALA A 44 2.98 22.37 -14.10
N GLU A 45 3.59 23.47 -13.64
CA GLU A 45 4.52 24.25 -14.47
C GLU A 45 5.76 23.39 -14.80
N PRO A 46 6.12 23.23 -16.08
CA PRO A 46 7.19 22.33 -16.49
C PRO A 46 8.55 22.91 -16.13
N HIS A 47 9.17 22.42 -15.08
CA HIS A 47 10.60 22.58 -14.91
C HIS A 47 11.32 21.65 -15.89
N ALA A 48 11.92 22.24 -16.91
CA ALA A 48 12.82 21.58 -17.84
C ALA A 48 14.06 21.07 -17.07
N GLY A 49 14.00 19.83 -16.63
CA GLY A 49 15.12 19.09 -16.01
C GLY A 49 15.73 18.15 -17.03
N THR A 50 16.95 18.45 -17.42
CA THR A 50 17.84 17.66 -18.27
C THR A 50 17.97 16.23 -17.78
N GLY A 51 17.78 15.24 -18.69
CA GLY A 51 17.98 13.83 -18.43
C GLY A 51 19.36 13.53 -17.86
N ALA A 52 19.39 13.05 -16.65
CA ALA A 52 20.56 12.46 -16.04
C ALA A 52 20.39 10.94 -16.02
N GLY A 53 21.42 10.26 -16.56
CA GLY A 53 21.47 8.81 -16.78
C GLY A 53 21.26 7.97 -15.52
N LEU A 54 20.92 6.70 -15.77
CA LEU A 54 20.83 5.60 -14.82
C LEU A 54 21.97 5.68 -13.80
N GLY A 55 21.61 5.98 -12.54
CA GLY A 55 22.56 6.20 -11.46
C GLY A 55 23.47 5.00 -11.24
N GLU A 56 24.76 5.31 -11.07
CA GLU A 56 25.82 4.36 -10.73
C GLU A 56 25.41 3.48 -9.55
N ARG A 57 25.64 2.17 -9.72
CA ARG A 57 25.43 1.17 -8.66
C ARG A 57 26.32 1.51 -7.46
N ARG A 58 25.72 2.01 -6.38
CA ARG A 58 26.42 2.09 -5.10
C ARG A 58 26.66 0.68 -4.59
N THR A 59 27.89 0.20 -4.71
CA THR A 59 28.29 -1.05 -4.08
C THR A 59 28.44 -0.77 -2.59
N VAL A 60 27.43 -1.13 -1.79
CA VAL A 60 27.53 -1.05 -0.32
C VAL A 60 28.53 -2.12 0.13
N THR A 61 29.74 -1.72 0.47
CA THR A 61 30.76 -2.58 1.06
C THR A 61 30.75 -2.40 2.57
N PHE A 62 30.34 -3.44 3.28
CA PHE A 62 30.39 -3.46 4.74
C PHE A 62 31.79 -3.89 5.18
N SER A 63 32.50 -3.03 5.93
CA SER A 63 33.85 -3.28 6.38
C SER A 63 33.91 -4.37 7.46
N ASP A 64 33.68 -4.11 8.70
CA ASP A 64 33.82 -5.09 9.78
C ASP A 64 32.48 -5.48 10.42
N LYS A 65 32.45 -6.64 11.12
CA LYS A 65 31.23 -7.14 11.76
C LYS A 65 30.68 -6.19 12.83
N ALA A 66 31.52 -5.41 13.49
CA ALA A 66 31.15 -4.46 14.54
C ALA A 66 30.55 -3.16 13.97
N THR A 67 31.11 -2.62 12.89
CA THR A 67 30.65 -1.39 12.23
C THR A 67 29.46 -1.64 11.29
N ARG A 68 29.28 -2.88 10.86
CA ARG A 68 28.26 -3.26 9.85
C ARG A 68 26.84 -2.82 10.21
N THR A 69 26.46 -2.88 11.48
CA THR A 69 25.09 -2.49 11.89
C THR A 69 24.86 -0.99 11.77
N GLU A 70 25.87 -0.20 12.10
CA GLU A 70 25.83 1.25 12.00
C GLU A 70 25.90 1.73 10.55
N ASP A 71 26.76 1.10 9.74
CA ASP A 71 26.85 1.36 8.31
C ASP A 71 25.51 1.06 7.60
N VAL A 72 24.91 -0.09 7.90
CA VAL A 72 23.57 -0.47 7.38
C VAL A 72 22.51 0.54 7.77
N ARG A 73 22.53 1.02 9.02
CA ARG A 73 21.58 2.03 9.49
C ARG A 73 21.71 3.34 8.73
N ARG A 74 22.94 3.83 8.58
CA ARG A 74 23.25 5.07 7.84
C ARG A 74 22.78 4.98 6.38
N GLU A 75 23.01 3.85 5.72
CA GLU A 75 22.56 3.64 4.33
C GLU A 75 21.04 3.64 4.22
N ILE A 76 20.33 3.05 5.20
CA ILE A 76 18.87 3.12 5.24
C ILE A 76 18.38 4.57 5.42
N ASP A 77 19.01 5.34 6.32
CA ASP A 77 18.62 6.73 6.57
C ASP A 77 18.85 7.60 5.30
N ASN A 78 19.94 7.37 4.58
CA ASN A 78 20.19 8.01 3.28
C ASN A 78 19.13 7.63 2.24
N ALA A 79 18.83 6.33 2.11
CA ALA A 79 17.83 5.84 1.17
C ALA A 79 16.42 6.41 1.46
N ILE A 80 16.05 6.54 2.74
CA ILE A 80 14.79 7.19 3.13
C ILE A 80 14.76 8.65 2.65
N GLY A 81 15.85 9.39 2.79
CA GLY A 81 15.94 10.77 2.30
C GLY A 81 15.72 10.86 0.78
N GLU A 82 16.20 9.89 0.01
CA GLU A 82 16.04 9.83 -1.43
C GLU A 82 14.58 9.54 -1.87
N LEU A 83 13.78 8.88 -1.03
CA LEU A 83 12.37 8.57 -1.33
C LEU A 83 11.47 9.82 -1.43
N ALA A 84 11.97 10.99 -1.09
CA ALA A 84 11.21 12.24 -1.18
C ALA A 84 10.96 12.74 -2.62
N THR A 85 11.44 12.01 -3.65
CA THR A 85 11.20 12.31 -5.06
C THR A 85 10.28 11.30 -5.70
N ALA A 86 9.48 11.73 -6.69
CA ALA A 86 8.50 10.88 -7.38
C ALA A 86 9.11 9.63 -8.02
N ASP A 87 10.31 9.76 -8.64
CA ASP A 87 10.97 8.64 -9.29
C ASP A 87 11.46 7.60 -8.27
N LYS A 88 12.11 8.06 -7.18
CA LYS A 88 12.59 7.16 -6.12
C LYS A 88 11.44 6.51 -5.35
N TRP A 89 10.35 7.24 -5.15
CA TRP A 89 9.14 6.68 -4.56
C TRP A 89 8.56 5.56 -5.43
N ARG A 90 8.46 5.77 -6.73
CA ARG A 90 7.99 4.76 -7.69
C ARG A 90 8.91 3.53 -7.71
N GLU A 91 10.25 3.71 -7.74
CA GLU A 91 11.21 2.61 -7.64
C GLU A 91 10.99 1.80 -6.36
N PHE A 92 10.80 2.46 -5.23
CA PHE A 92 10.48 1.84 -3.95
C PHE A 92 9.18 1.03 -4.01
N LEU A 93 8.11 1.56 -4.59
CA LEU A 93 6.85 0.83 -4.72
C LEU A 93 6.97 -0.41 -5.60
N GLU A 94 7.80 -0.39 -6.64
CA GLU A 94 8.11 -1.58 -7.45
C GLU A 94 8.89 -2.65 -6.67
N VAL A 95 9.74 -2.25 -5.73
CA VAL A 95 10.39 -3.17 -4.79
C VAL A 95 9.35 -3.74 -3.81
N SER A 96 8.50 -2.89 -3.24
CA SER A 96 7.44 -3.28 -2.31
C SER A 96 6.48 -4.31 -2.92
N ARG A 97 6.13 -4.20 -4.19
CA ARG A 97 5.33 -5.19 -4.92
C ARG A 97 5.98 -6.59 -4.93
N ARG A 98 7.31 -6.65 -5.06
CA ARG A 98 8.06 -7.92 -5.11
C ARG A 98 8.34 -8.50 -3.73
N PHE A 99 8.54 -7.63 -2.75
CA PHE A 99 9.03 -7.97 -1.42
C PHE A 99 8.09 -7.51 -0.29
N HIS A 100 6.77 -7.50 -0.54
CA HIS A 100 5.77 -6.98 0.41
C HIS A 100 5.85 -7.63 1.80
N GLN A 101 6.28 -8.90 1.90
CA GLN A 101 6.47 -9.63 3.17
C GLN A 101 7.70 -9.17 3.97
N TYR A 102 8.56 -8.33 3.39
CA TYR A 102 9.73 -7.79 4.08
C TYR A 102 9.42 -6.42 4.68
N SER A 103 10.02 -6.12 5.84
CA SER A 103 9.93 -4.79 6.43
C SER A 103 10.52 -3.72 5.51
N LEU A 104 10.12 -2.46 5.67
CA LEU A 104 10.66 -1.32 4.93
C LEU A 104 12.20 -1.34 4.87
N ASN A 105 12.85 -1.49 6.02
CA ASN A 105 14.31 -1.50 6.08
C ASN A 105 14.92 -2.62 5.22
N ASN A 106 14.32 -3.82 5.23
CA ASN A 106 14.81 -4.93 4.42
C ASN A 106 14.53 -4.74 2.93
N GLN A 107 13.41 -4.16 2.56
CA GLN A 107 13.11 -3.81 1.17
C GLN A 107 14.14 -2.81 0.62
N LEU A 108 14.49 -1.78 1.39
CA LEU A 108 15.52 -0.81 1.02
C LEU A 108 16.89 -1.48 0.91
N LEU A 109 17.27 -2.32 1.88
CA LEU A 109 18.54 -3.05 1.86
C LEU A 109 18.66 -3.98 0.65
N ILE A 110 17.59 -4.70 0.30
CA ILE A 110 17.56 -5.56 -0.89
C ILE A 110 17.73 -4.70 -2.15
N SER A 111 16.96 -3.63 -2.27
CA SER A 111 16.98 -2.75 -3.44
C SER A 111 18.32 -2.10 -3.67
N MET A 112 18.97 -1.58 -2.62
CA MET A 112 20.29 -0.93 -2.73
C MET A 112 21.39 -1.90 -3.13
N GLN A 113 21.36 -3.14 -2.62
CA GLN A 113 22.40 -4.13 -2.88
C GLN A 113 22.20 -4.90 -4.17
N LYS A 114 20.93 -5.15 -4.54
CA LYS A 114 20.55 -5.89 -5.76
C LYS A 114 19.21 -5.40 -6.30
N PRO A 115 19.16 -4.30 -7.08
CA PRO A 115 17.94 -3.69 -7.59
C PRO A 115 17.09 -4.62 -8.47
N ASP A 116 17.74 -5.57 -9.15
CA ASP A 116 17.14 -6.58 -10.00
C ASP A 116 16.72 -7.85 -9.25
N ALA A 117 16.86 -7.90 -7.92
CA ALA A 117 16.43 -9.04 -7.12
C ALA A 117 14.93 -9.31 -7.31
N THR A 118 14.59 -10.59 -7.40
CA THR A 118 13.20 -11.03 -7.59
C THR A 118 12.70 -11.93 -6.47
N ARG A 119 13.59 -12.76 -5.91
CA ARG A 119 13.25 -13.71 -4.84
C ARG A 119 14.49 -13.99 -4.00
N VAL A 120 14.47 -13.60 -2.74
CA VAL A 120 15.63 -13.76 -1.84
C VAL A 120 15.34 -14.74 -0.71
N ALA A 121 16.35 -15.55 -0.38
CA ALA A 121 16.29 -16.46 0.77
C ALA A 121 17.68 -16.73 1.35
N GLY A 122 17.71 -17.20 2.60
CA GLY A 122 18.94 -17.64 3.24
C GLY A 122 19.48 -18.93 2.63
N PHE A 123 20.80 -19.18 2.83
CA PHE A 123 21.50 -20.34 2.26
C PHE A 123 20.82 -21.68 2.54
N HIS A 124 20.38 -21.91 3.78
CA HIS A 124 19.69 -23.17 4.14
C HIS A 124 18.32 -23.28 3.48
N LYS A 125 17.59 -22.17 3.37
CA LYS A 125 16.27 -22.15 2.72
C LYS A 125 16.38 -22.50 1.23
N TRP A 126 17.43 -22.03 0.54
CA TRP A 126 17.69 -22.44 -0.85
C TRP A 126 17.93 -23.94 -0.98
N LYS A 127 18.65 -24.55 0.00
CA LYS A 127 18.82 -26.03 0.01
C LYS A 127 17.50 -26.79 0.18
N GLU A 128 16.60 -26.29 1.02
CA GLU A 128 15.25 -26.87 1.18
C GLU A 128 14.46 -26.82 -0.14
N PHE A 129 14.66 -25.80 -0.95
CA PHE A 129 14.08 -25.69 -2.29
C PHE A 129 14.83 -26.50 -3.37
N GLY A 130 15.80 -27.34 -2.99
CA GLY A 130 16.59 -28.11 -3.93
C GLY A 130 17.57 -27.27 -4.77
N ARG A 131 17.94 -26.09 -4.26
CA ARG A 131 18.86 -25.15 -4.93
C ARG A 131 20.11 -24.91 -4.09
N SER A 132 21.19 -24.57 -4.75
CA SER A 132 22.47 -24.22 -4.11
C SER A 132 22.93 -22.85 -4.57
N VAL A 133 23.44 -22.06 -3.62
CA VAL A 133 24.08 -20.77 -3.95
C VAL A 133 25.38 -21.05 -4.72
N ASN A 134 25.56 -20.36 -5.83
CA ASN A 134 26.72 -20.52 -6.69
C ASN A 134 27.99 -20.00 -5.97
N LYS A 135 29.11 -20.65 -6.25
CA LYS A 135 30.40 -20.26 -5.66
C LYS A 135 30.81 -18.85 -6.12
N GLY A 136 31.16 -17.99 -5.17
CA GLY A 136 31.62 -16.62 -5.46
C GLY A 136 30.50 -15.57 -5.51
N GLU A 137 29.23 -15.96 -5.36
CA GLU A 137 28.11 -15.01 -5.32
C GLU A 137 28.18 -14.11 -4.09
N LYS A 138 27.80 -12.86 -4.28
CA LYS A 138 27.74 -11.86 -3.22
C LYS A 138 26.42 -11.96 -2.47
N ALA A 139 26.50 -12.01 -1.13
CA ALA A 139 25.33 -11.99 -0.28
C ALA A 139 24.68 -10.60 -0.25
N ILE A 140 23.35 -10.58 -0.12
CA ILE A 140 22.54 -9.43 0.24
C ILE A 140 22.36 -9.47 1.76
N TRP A 141 22.70 -8.38 2.44
CA TRP A 141 22.63 -8.31 3.90
C TRP A 141 21.33 -7.66 4.35
N ILE A 142 20.55 -8.37 5.17
CA ILE A 142 19.27 -7.89 5.70
C ILE A 142 19.18 -8.10 7.22
N TYR A 143 18.24 -7.43 7.86
CA TYR A 143 17.91 -7.66 9.26
C TYR A 143 17.05 -8.91 9.44
N ALA A 144 17.41 -9.74 10.45
CA ALA A 144 16.58 -10.84 10.91
C ALA A 144 16.30 -10.67 12.41
N PRO A 145 15.08 -10.96 12.88
CA PRO A 145 14.74 -10.89 14.29
C PRO A 145 15.51 -11.94 15.10
N MET A 146 15.94 -11.56 16.30
CA MET A 146 16.43 -12.48 17.30
C MET A 146 15.32 -12.74 18.32
N LEU A 147 14.81 -13.96 18.32
CA LEU A 147 13.76 -14.39 19.23
C LEU A 147 14.36 -15.20 20.39
N LYS A 148 13.88 -14.94 21.61
CA LYS A 148 14.22 -15.72 22.80
C LYS A 148 12.93 -16.33 23.36
N ARG A 149 12.98 -17.63 23.62
CA ARG A 149 11.89 -18.30 24.34
C ARG A 149 11.94 -17.92 25.80
N VAL A 150 10.84 -17.37 26.31
CA VAL A 150 10.65 -17.00 27.71
C VAL A 150 9.44 -17.75 28.24
N VAL A 151 9.55 -18.26 29.47
CA VAL A 151 8.41 -18.84 30.17
C VAL A 151 7.64 -17.71 30.83
N VAL A 152 6.36 -17.59 30.51
CA VAL A 152 5.43 -16.62 31.07
C VAL A 152 4.35 -17.38 31.81
N GLU A 153 4.07 -16.98 33.06
CA GLU A 153 2.98 -17.53 33.88
C GLU A 153 1.73 -16.65 33.68
N ASP A 154 0.60 -17.28 33.37
CA ASP A 154 -0.68 -16.59 33.25
C ASP A 154 -1.32 -16.34 34.62
N GLU A 155 -2.42 -15.59 34.68
CA GLU A 155 -3.15 -15.23 35.90
C GLU A 155 -3.65 -16.47 36.70
N ASN A 156 -3.65 -17.65 36.07
CA ASN A 156 -4.07 -18.90 36.66
C ASN A 156 -2.88 -19.79 37.09
N GLY A 157 -1.64 -19.28 37.06
CA GLY A 157 -0.43 -20.02 37.40
C GLY A 157 0.04 -21.02 36.34
N LYS A 158 -0.53 -21.00 35.13
CA LYS A 158 -0.14 -21.86 34.03
C LYS A 158 1.06 -21.32 33.28
N GLN A 159 2.14 -22.05 33.24
CA GLN A 159 3.33 -21.68 32.49
C GLN A 159 3.15 -21.94 30.99
N THR A 160 3.37 -20.90 30.20
CA THR A 160 3.38 -20.96 28.73
C THR A 160 4.71 -20.45 28.21
N THR A 161 5.21 -21.05 27.12
CA THR A 161 6.44 -20.58 26.47
C THR A 161 6.05 -19.62 25.36
N GLN A 162 6.55 -18.38 25.44
CA GLN A 162 6.36 -17.35 24.43
C GLN A 162 7.70 -16.96 23.80
N GLU A 163 7.67 -16.61 22.50
CA GLU A 163 8.83 -16.07 21.83
C GLU A 163 8.82 -14.54 21.98
N ARG A 164 9.89 -14.01 22.57
CA ARG A 164 10.07 -12.56 22.75
C ARG A 164 11.18 -12.03 21.85
N LEU A 165 10.90 -10.96 21.13
CA LEU A 165 11.90 -10.24 20.35
C LEU A 165 12.91 -9.58 21.30
N ILE A 166 14.18 -9.92 21.13
CA ILE A 166 15.31 -9.36 21.92
C ILE A 166 16.24 -8.47 21.13
N GLY A 167 16.03 -8.34 19.83
CA GLY A 167 16.83 -7.49 18.93
C GLY A 167 16.83 -7.99 17.50
N TYR A 168 17.74 -7.43 16.72
CA TYR A 168 17.95 -7.80 15.32
C TYR A 168 19.41 -8.11 15.07
N LYS A 169 19.67 -8.99 14.13
CA LYS A 169 21.01 -9.31 13.62
C LYS A 169 21.02 -9.17 12.10
N VAL A 170 22.17 -8.82 11.54
CA VAL A 170 22.38 -8.79 10.09
C VAL A 170 22.72 -10.19 9.60
N VAL A 171 21.99 -10.67 8.61
CA VAL A 171 22.14 -12.02 8.03
C VAL A 171 22.28 -11.95 6.52
N PRO A 172 23.04 -12.91 5.91
CA PRO A 172 23.15 -13.01 4.47
C PRO A 172 21.97 -13.74 3.86
N VAL A 173 21.42 -13.17 2.78
CA VAL A 173 20.48 -13.84 1.87
C VAL A 173 21.00 -13.75 0.44
N PHE A 174 20.47 -14.54 -0.45
CA PHE A 174 20.87 -14.60 -1.86
C PHE A 174 19.64 -14.55 -2.73
N ASP A 175 19.72 -13.83 -3.85
CA ASP A 175 18.67 -13.84 -4.87
C ASP A 175 18.68 -15.15 -5.65
N VAL A 176 17.53 -15.52 -6.19
CA VAL A 176 17.38 -16.73 -7.01
C VAL A 176 18.35 -16.78 -8.18
N SER A 177 18.70 -15.64 -8.78
CA SER A 177 19.66 -15.55 -9.89
C SER A 177 21.08 -15.93 -9.47
N SER A 178 21.38 -15.88 -8.17
CA SER A 178 22.63 -16.33 -7.57
C SER A 178 22.64 -17.81 -7.18
N THR A 179 21.63 -18.58 -7.62
CA THR A 179 21.49 -20.00 -7.25
C THR A 179 21.27 -20.88 -8.46
N SER A 180 21.66 -22.16 -8.34
CA SER A 180 21.42 -23.22 -9.33
C SER A 180 20.72 -24.40 -8.67
N GLY A 181 19.90 -25.15 -9.43
CA GLY A 181 19.21 -26.32 -8.92
C GLY A 181 17.80 -26.46 -9.49
N ALA A 182 16.89 -27.09 -8.72
CA ALA A 182 15.53 -27.34 -9.13
C ALA A 182 14.79 -26.06 -9.55
N PRO A 183 13.94 -26.12 -10.59
CA PRO A 183 13.07 -25.01 -10.92
C PRO A 183 12.19 -24.68 -9.69
N LEU A 184 12.06 -23.40 -9.39
CA LEU A 184 11.12 -22.97 -8.36
C LEU A 184 9.69 -23.06 -8.92
N PRO A 185 8.68 -23.30 -8.06
CA PRO A 185 7.31 -23.05 -8.45
C PRO A 185 7.24 -21.63 -9.04
N GLU A 186 6.75 -21.52 -10.25
CA GLU A 186 6.47 -20.20 -10.81
C GLU A 186 5.45 -19.57 -9.88
N ALA A 187 5.86 -18.45 -9.23
CA ALA A 187 4.84 -17.55 -8.70
C ALA A 187 3.93 -17.25 -9.89
N PRO A 188 2.59 -17.31 -9.74
CA PRO A 188 1.72 -16.94 -10.81
C PRO A 188 2.08 -15.51 -11.21
N LEU A 189 2.95 -15.41 -12.21
CA LEU A 189 3.16 -14.19 -12.97
C LEU A 189 1.81 -13.98 -13.65
N VAL A 190 0.99 -13.14 -13.07
CA VAL A 190 -0.13 -12.61 -13.84
C VAL A 190 0.54 -11.91 -15.02
N PRO A 191 0.39 -12.45 -16.24
CA PRO A 191 1.02 -11.85 -17.40
C PRO A 191 0.63 -10.38 -17.42
N PHE A 192 1.58 -9.50 -17.75
CA PHE A 192 1.33 -8.10 -18.05
C PHE A 192 0.31 -8.06 -19.19
N THR A 193 -0.95 -8.13 -18.89
CA THR A 193 -2.01 -7.83 -19.83
C THR A 193 -2.19 -6.34 -19.78
N ARG A 194 -1.88 -5.63 -20.86
CA ARG A 194 -2.50 -4.34 -21.11
C ARG A 194 -3.98 -4.56 -20.82
N SER A 195 -4.43 -4.09 -19.69
CA SER A 195 -5.83 -4.20 -19.31
C SER A 195 -6.56 -3.23 -20.22
N GLU A 196 -7.05 -3.72 -21.37
CA GLU A 196 -7.89 -2.98 -22.32
C GLU A 196 -9.21 -2.53 -21.64
N GLY A 197 -9.08 -1.80 -20.55
CA GLY A 197 -10.19 -1.37 -19.70
C GLY A 197 -10.75 -2.44 -18.79
N ARG A 198 -10.21 -3.67 -18.77
CA ARG A 198 -10.64 -4.77 -17.87
C ARG A 198 -9.71 -4.94 -16.68
N ALA A 199 -10.29 -5.22 -15.52
CA ALA A 199 -9.53 -5.58 -14.34
C ALA A 199 -8.90 -6.98 -14.49
N PRO A 200 -7.75 -7.24 -13.87
CA PRO A 200 -7.20 -8.58 -13.76
C PRO A 200 -8.18 -9.56 -13.13
N ALA A 201 -8.15 -10.82 -13.61
CA ALA A 201 -9.07 -11.84 -13.16
C ALA A 201 -9.04 -12.03 -11.62
N GLY A 202 -10.20 -11.93 -10.99
CA GLY A 202 -10.42 -12.11 -9.56
C GLY A 202 -10.00 -10.94 -8.67
N MET A 203 -9.46 -9.84 -9.21
CA MET A 203 -9.08 -8.68 -8.40
C MET A 203 -10.28 -8.07 -7.66
N HIS A 204 -11.40 -7.88 -8.36
CA HIS A 204 -12.62 -7.37 -7.72
C HIS A 204 -13.11 -8.27 -6.58
N ASP A 205 -13.13 -9.59 -6.79
CA ASP A 205 -13.63 -10.54 -5.79
C ASP A 205 -12.73 -10.59 -4.55
N ASP A 206 -11.41 -10.62 -4.75
CA ASP A 206 -10.44 -10.64 -3.66
C ASP A 206 -10.49 -9.35 -2.81
N LEU A 207 -10.61 -8.18 -3.46
CA LEU A 207 -10.70 -6.89 -2.77
C LEU A 207 -12.06 -6.70 -2.11
N ARG A 208 -13.17 -7.10 -2.77
CA ARG A 208 -14.52 -7.12 -2.19
C ARG A 208 -14.55 -7.92 -0.90
N ALA A 209 -14.02 -9.14 -0.92
CA ALA A 209 -14.00 -10.00 0.27
C ALA A 209 -13.31 -9.34 1.46
N GLN A 210 -12.25 -8.55 1.21
CA GLN A 210 -11.56 -7.82 2.27
C GLN A 210 -12.36 -6.61 2.76
N VAL A 211 -12.98 -5.84 1.88
CA VAL A 211 -13.89 -4.74 2.26
C VAL A 211 -15.02 -5.27 3.16
N GLU A 212 -15.64 -6.39 2.77
CA GLU A 212 -16.71 -7.04 3.54
C GLU A 212 -16.20 -7.60 4.88
N ALA A 213 -14.97 -8.14 4.93
CA ALA A 213 -14.34 -8.60 6.16
C ALA A 213 -14.07 -7.48 7.17
N HIS A 214 -13.91 -6.24 6.69
CA HIS A 214 -13.85 -5.04 7.54
C HIS A 214 -15.23 -4.50 7.94
N GLY A 215 -16.33 -5.20 7.59
CA GLY A 215 -17.68 -4.82 7.94
C GLY A 215 -18.28 -3.71 7.06
N TYR A 216 -17.69 -3.46 5.88
CA TYR A 216 -18.22 -2.50 4.93
C TYR A 216 -19.05 -3.22 3.85
N THR A 217 -20.07 -2.54 3.34
CA THR A 217 -20.85 -2.96 2.17
C THR A 217 -20.29 -2.30 0.92
N LEU A 218 -20.00 -3.10 -0.11
CA LEU A 218 -19.51 -2.58 -1.40
C LEU A 218 -20.69 -2.33 -2.33
N VAL A 219 -20.81 -1.11 -2.86
CA VAL A 219 -21.86 -0.66 -3.76
C VAL A 219 -21.26 -0.13 -5.05
N TYR A 220 -21.73 -0.64 -6.18
CA TYR A 220 -21.41 -0.12 -7.52
C TYR A 220 -22.56 0.74 -8.02
N LYS A 221 -22.28 1.98 -8.42
CA LYS A 221 -23.30 2.93 -8.85
C LYS A 221 -22.76 3.85 -9.96
N ASP A 222 -23.55 4.02 -11.00
CA ASP A 222 -23.25 5.04 -12.00
C ASP A 222 -23.63 6.43 -11.45
N LEU A 223 -22.60 7.26 -11.27
CA LEU A 223 -22.73 8.64 -10.81
C LEU A 223 -22.53 9.64 -11.96
N GLY A 224 -22.22 9.14 -13.16
CA GLY A 224 -21.76 9.95 -14.28
C GLY A 224 -20.26 10.32 -14.15
N ARG A 225 -19.76 11.07 -15.11
CA ARG A 225 -18.36 11.52 -15.18
C ARG A 225 -18.30 13.04 -15.16
N SER A 226 -17.64 13.59 -14.15
CA SER A 226 -17.36 15.01 -14.04
C SER A 226 -16.21 15.18 -13.02
N ASP A 227 -15.44 16.25 -13.15
CA ASP A 227 -14.34 16.59 -12.21
C ASP A 227 -14.81 16.81 -10.76
N HIS A 228 -16.12 16.77 -10.53
CA HIS A 228 -16.73 16.97 -9.21
C HIS A 228 -17.37 15.69 -8.66
N ILE A 229 -17.31 14.59 -9.40
CA ILE A 229 -17.88 13.32 -9.00
C ILE A 229 -16.73 12.37 -8.69
N PRO A 230 -16.62 11.84 -7.46
CA PRO A 230 -15.54 10.95 -7.09
C PRO A 230 -15.60 9.62 -7.85
N ASP A 231 -14.44 9.03 -8.11
CA ASP A 231 -14.31 7.70 -8.69
C ASP A 231 -14.79 6.62 -7.71
N GLY A 232 -14.58 6.85 -6.42
CA GLY A 232 -15.05 6.06 -5.29
C GLY A 232 -15.19 6.91 -4.05
N ALA A 233 -15.80 6.35 -3.02
CA ALA A 233 -15.89 6.98 -1.71
C ALA A 233 -16.16 5.94 -0.63
N THR A 234 -15.56 6.11 0.54
CA THR A 234 -15.84 5.30 1.73
C THR A 234 -16.51 6.14 2.81
N ASP A 235 -17.70 5.72 3.23
CA ASP A 235 -18.43 6.32 4.35
C ASP A 235 -18.26 5.46 5.62
N PRO A 236 -17.52 5.93 6.63
CA PRO A 236 -17.30 5.18 7.86
C PRO A 236 -18.57 5.10 8.75
N VAL A 237 -19.56 5.99 8.55
CA VAL A 237 -20.78 6.02 9.36
C VAL A 237 -21.76 4.96 8.88
N SER A 238 -22.06 4.93 7.56
CA SER A 238 -22.91 3.91 6.96
C SER A 238 -22.18 2.60 6.67
N LYS A 239 -20.86 2.55 6.90
CA LYS A 239 -20.01 1.40 6.54
C LYS A 239 -20.19 0.99 5.08
N THR A 240 -20.11 1.95 4.17
CA THR A 240 -20.32 1.72 2.74
C THR A 240 -19.13 2.19 1.94
N VAL A 241 -18.60 1.32 1.07
CA VAL A 241 -17.66 1.67 -0.01
C VAL A 241 -18.45 1.77 -1.30
N MET A 242 -18.41 2.90 -1.97
CA MET A 242 -19.09 3.13 -3.24
C MET A 242 -18.07 3.30 -4.36
N ILE A 243 -18.28 2.58 -5.47
CA ILE A 243 -17.44 2.66 -6.67
C ILE A 243 -18.30 3.17 -7.84
N ASN A 244 -17.76 4.18 -8.55
CA ASN A 244 -18.42 4.78 -9.68
C ASN A 244 -18.24 3.91 -10.95
N THR A 245 -19.33 3.41 -11.50
CA THR A 245 -19.31 2.49 -12.65
C THR A 245 -19.22 3.19 -14.00
N CYS A 246 -19.20 4.52 -14.06
CA CYS A 246 -19.00 5.23 -15.32
C CYS A 246 -17.57 5.11 -15.88
N TYR A 247 -16.62 4.60 -15.09
CA TYR A 247 -15.25 4.33 -15.48
C TYR A 247 -15.03 2.89 -15.93
N SER A 248 -13.91 2.61 -16.59
CA SER A 248 -13.56 1.27 -17.03
C SER A 248 -13.43 0.29 -15.85
N ASP A 249 -13.64 -0.99 -16.09
CA ASP A 249 -13.54 -2.05 -15.09
C ASP A 249 -12.16 -2.06 -14.38
N ALA A 250 -11.08 -1.83 -15.13
CA ALA A 250 -9.74 -1.68 -14.56
C ALA A 250 -9.63 -0.46 -13.63
N HIS A 251 -10.24 0.65 -13.98
CA HIS A 251 -10.26 1.86 -13.15
C HIS A 251 -11.09 1.64 -11.88
N GLN A 252 -12.24 0.97 -11.99
CA GLN A 252 -13.06 0.59 -10.83
C GLN A 252 -12.28 -0.31 -9.86
N ALA A 253 -11.50 -1.28 -10.37
CA ALA A 253 -10.66 -2.15 -9.54
C ALA A 253 -9.54 -1.39 -8.83
N LYS A 254 -8.88 -0.43 -9.53
CA LYS A 254 -7.90 0.49 -8.94
C LYS A 254 -8.52 1.32 -7.82
N THR A 255 -9.69 1.90 -8.09
CA THR A 255 -10.44 2.69 -7.11
C THR A 255 -10.81 1.86 -5.89
N LEU A 256 -11.27 0.62 -6.09
CA LEU A 256 -11.57 -0.30 -4.98
C LEU A 256 -10.32 -0.60 -4.13
N ALA A 257 -9.15 -0.76 -4.75
CA ALA A 257 -7.89 -0.93 -4.02
C ALA A 257 -7.51 0.32 -3.22
N HIS A 258 -7.81 1.52 -3.75
CA HIS A 258 -7.59 2.79 -3.08
C HIS A 258 -8.51 2.96 -1.85
N GLU A 259 -9.81 2.69 -2.00
CA GLU A 259 -10.75 2.75 -0.88
C GLU A 259 -10.45 1.71 0.21
N LEU A 260 -10.04 0.50 -0.18
CA LEU A 260 -9.58 -0.52 0.76
C LEU A 260 -8.30 -0.07 1.50
N ALA A 261 -7.41 0.65 0.82
CA ALA A 261 -6.20 1.18 1.45
C ALA A 261 -6.55 2.19 2.55
N HIS A 262 -7.53 3.09 2.34
CA HIS A 262 -8.00 3.99 3.38
C HIS A 262 -8.51 3.23 4.61
N ILE A 263 -9.24 2.12 4.42
CA ILE A 263 -9.71 1.26 5.51
C ILE A 263 -8.52 0.63 6.25
N GLU A 264 -7.60 -0.02 5.53
CA GLU A 264 -6.45 -0.72 6.11
C GLU A 264 -5.47 0.21 6.85
N LEU A 265 -5.36 1.45 6.42
CA LEU A 265 -4.52 2.48 7.02
C LEU A 265 -5.17 3.19 8.21
N GLY A 266 -6.46 2.92 8.47
CA GLY A 266 -7.22 3.57 9.54
C GLY A 266 -7.46 5.06 9.31
N HIS A 267 -7.45 5.53 8.06
CA HIS A 267 -7.65 6.94 7.73
C HIS A 267 -9.04 7.43 8.15
N LEU A 268 -10.04 6.55 8.09
CA LEU A 268 -11.45 6.86 8.37
C LEU A 268 -11.72 7.09 9.86
N GLU A 269 -10.88 6.58 10.75
CA GLU A 269 -10.96 6.79 12.19
C GLU A 269 -10.31 8.13 12.61
N ARG A 270 -9.45 8.68 11.75
CA ARG A 270 -8.71 9.93 11.94
C ARG A 270 -9.32 11.10 11.17
N THR A 271 -10.66 11.13 11.03
CA THR A 271 -11.38 12.18 10.27
C THR A 271 -11.12 13.59 10.82
N ALA A 272 -10.79 13.73 12.09
CA ALA A 272 -10.39 15.01 12.67
C ALA A 272 -9.07 15.55 12.07
N ASP A 273 -8.18 14.67 11.62
CA ASP A 273 -6.90 15.00 10.99
C ASP A 273 -7.02 15.22 9.48
N TYR A 274 -8.17 14.87 8.89
CA TYR A 274 -8.43 14.92 7.44
C TYR A 274 -8.76 16.34 6.96
N HIS A 275 -8.01 17.33 7.43
CA HIS A 275 -8.20 18.73 7.05
C HIS A 275 -7.11 19.17 6.06
N THR A 276 -7.49 20.13 5.19
CA THR A 276 -6.57 20.79 4.26
C THR A 276 -5.89 22.03 4.85
N GLY A 277 -6.19 22.38 6.10
CA GLY A 277 -5.62 23.52 6.81
C GLY A 277 -4.20 23.25 7.35
N ALA A 278 -3.60 24.28 7.98
CA ALA A 278 -2.31 24.14 8.66
C ALA A 278 -2.39 23.01 9.72
N GLY A 279 -1.60 21.94 9.53
CA GLY A 279 -1.65 20.72 10.34
C GLY A 279 -2.52 19.59 9.79
N GLY A 280 -3.24 19.78 8.68
CA GLY A 280 -4.01 18.73 8.01
C GLY A 280 -3.14 17.67 7.37
N GLN A 281 -3.55 16.40 7.49
CA GLN A 281 -2.78 15.24 6.99
C GLN A 281 -3.37 14.61 5.72
N ARG A 282 -4.36 15.26 5.08
CA ARG A 282 -5.02 14.71 3.91
C ARG A 282 -4.03 14.32 2.81
N SER A 283 -3.10 15.20 2.47
CA SER A 283 -2.11 14.92 1.43
C SER A 283 -1.25 13.69 1.73
N THR A 284 -0.94 13.45 3.01
CA THR A 284 -0.21 12.23 3.44
C THR A 284 -1.09 10.99 3.31
N MET A 285 -2.35 11.07 3.72
CA MET A 285 -3.31 9.97 3.62
C MET A 285 -3.57 9.55 2.17
N GLU A 286 -3.66 10.53 1.26
CA GLU A 286 -3.80 10.24 -0.18
C GLU A 286 -2.52 9.61 -0.77
N VAL A 287 -1.33 10.12 -0.38
CA VAL A 287 -0.05 9.50 -0.76
C VAL A 287 0.00 8.04 -0.31
N GLU A 288 -0.40 7.77 0.92
CA GLU A 288 -0.43 6.41 1.48
C GLU A 288 -1.42 5.53 0.72
N ALA A 289 -2.65 5.97 0.53
CA ALA A 289 -3.69 5.19 -0.14
C ALA A 289 -3.38 4.91 -1.61
N GLU A 290 -2.94 5.92 -2.37
CA GLU A 290 -2.55 5.75 -3.78
C GLU A 290 -1.33 4.83 -3.91
N SER A 291 -0.36 4.92 -2.99
CA SER A 291 0.82 4.04 -2.98
C SER A 291 0.44 2.58 -2.70
N VAL A 292 -0.45 2.32 -1.75
CA VAL A 292 -0.95 0.96 -1.49
C VAL A 292 -1.75 0.45 -2.68
N SER A 293 -2.64 1.27 -3.24
CA SER A 293 -3.39 0.95 -4.47
C SER A 293 -2.47 0.58 -5.62
N TYR A 294 -1.36 1.34 -5.79
CA TYR A 294 -0.33 1.03 -6.77
C TYR A 294 0.28 -0.35 -6.53
N VAL A 295 0.80 -0.62 -5.33
CA VAL A 295 1.47 -1.89 -5.01
C VAL A 295 0.53 -3.08 -5.25
N VAL A 296 -0.71 -2.98 -4.79
CA VAL A 296 -1.75 -4.01 -4.95
C VAL A 296 -2.08 -4.20 -6.43
N SER A 297 -2.42 -3.15 -7.15
CA SER A 297 -2.78 -3.21 -8.58
C SER A 297 -1.64 -3.77 -9.43
N ARG A 298 -0.40 -3.34 -9.16
CA ARG A 298 0.80 -3.84 -9.84
C ARG A 298 1.07 -5.32 -9.52
N ARG A 299 0.73 -5.80 -8.32
CA ARG A 299 0.83 -7.23 -7.98
C ARG A 299 -0.13 -8.09 -8.79
N TYR A 300 -1.30 -7.55 -9.16
CA TYR A 300 -2.24 -8.16 -10.10
C TYR A 300 -1.84 -8.03 -11.57
N GLY A 301 -0.74 -7.34 -11.89
CA GLY A 301 -0.26 -7.14 -13.26
C GLY A 301 -0.89 -5.96 -13.99
N MET A 302 -1.54 -5.02 -13.28
CA MET A 302 -2.03 -3.78 -13.91
C MET A 302 -0.87 -2.87 -14.33
N ASP A 303 -1.05 -2.15 -15.43
CA ASP A 303 -0.05 -1.19 -15.93
C ASP A 303 0.08 0.05 -15.04
N ALA A 304 1.30 0.62 -15.00
CA ALA A 304 1.64 1.80 -14.20
C ALA A 304 1.11 3.16 -14.73
N PRO A 305 0.75 3.36 -16.02
CA PRO A 305 0.44 4.69 -16.55
C PRO A 305 -0.74 5.40 -15.89
N SER A 306 -1.63 4.65 -15.24
CA SER A 306 -2.81 5.21 -14.54
C SER A 306 -2.50 5.79 -13.15
N PHE A 307 -1.25 5.74 -12.71
CA PHE A 307 -0.82 6.26 -11.40
C PHE A 307 0.10 7.47 -11.58
N SER A 308 -0.20 8.55 -10.88
CA SER A 308 0.63 9.75 -10.86
C SER A 308 1.19 9.99 -9.47
N PHE A 309 2.50 10.21 -9.40
CA PHE A 309 3.21 10.52 -8.16
C PHE A 309 3.86 11.92 -8.20
N SER A 310 3.45 12.78 -9.14
CA SER A 310 4.01 14.12 -9.28
C SER A 310 3.87 14.98 -8.01
N TYR A 311 2.85 14.69 -7.19
CA TYR A 311 2.62 15.37 -5.92
C TYR A 311 3.56 14.91 -4.79
N ILE A 312 4.37 13.87 -5.01
CA ILE A 312 5.41 13.45 -4.06
C ILE A 312 6.53 14.49 -3.99
N ASP A 313 6.85 15.12 -5.10
CA ASP A 313 7.90 16.13 -5.13
C ASP A 313 7.51 17.30 -4.21
N GLY A 314 8.33 17.54 -3.20
CA GLY A 314 8.09 18.56 -2.18
C GLY A 314 7.04 18.22 -1.10
N TRP A 315 6.29 17.12 -1.24
CA TRP A 315 5.28 16.70 -0.27
C TRP A 315 5.81 16.57 1.17
N ALA A 316 7.00 15.98 1.32
CA ALA A 316 7.61 15.78 2.63
C ALA A 316 8.25 17.05 3.21
N GLN A 317 8.49 18.08 2.38
CA GLN A 317 9.13 19.34 2.78
C GLN A 317 10.49 19.15 3.50
N GLY A 318 11.24 18.11 3.12
CA GLY A 318 12.52 17.75 3.75
C GLY A 318 12.40 16.96 5.06
N ASP A 319 11.19 16.63 5.52
CA ASP A 319 10.98 15.80 6.70
C ASP A 319 11.16 14.30 6.36
N SER A 320 12.38 13.79 6.57
CA SER A 320 12.73 12.39 6.33
C SER A 320 11.98 11.41 7.26
N GLU A 321 11.57 11.85 8.46
CA GLU A 321 10.80 11.04 9.38
C GLU A 321 9.34 10.87 8.88
N LYS A 322 8.78 11.90 8.28
CA LYS A 322 7.48 11.82 7.59
C LYS A 322 7.56 10.81 6.43
N VAL A 323 8.62 10.90 5.60
CA VAL A 323 8.86 9.94 4.50
C VAL A 323 8.94 8.51 5.03
N ARG A 324 9.72 8.28 6.09
CA ARG A 324 9.88 6.97 6.72
C ARG A 324 8.56 6.41 7.23
N ARG A 325 7.78 7.20 7.97
CA ARG A 325 6.49 6.76 8.52
C ARG A 325 5.50 6.39 7.42
N THR A 326 5.39 7.20 6.37
CA THR A 326 4.52 6.94 5.24
C THR A 326 4.96 5.69 4.47
N ALA A 327 6.25 5.53 4.17
CA ALA A 327 6.77 4.33 3.52
C ALA A 327 6.50 3.06 4.35
N ASP A 328 6.69 3.11 5.66
CA ASP A 328 6.41 1.99 6.57
C ASP A 328 4.92 1.65 6.64
N ALA A 329 4.04 2.66 6.64
CA ALA A 329 2.59 2.48 6.60
C ALA A 329 2.15 1.81 5.29
N VAL A 330 2.68 2.26 4.15
CA VAL A 330 2.43 1.67 2.83
C VAL A 330 2.87 0.21 2.77
N VAL A 331 4.08 -0.11 3.23
CA VAL A 331 4.59 -1.49 3.27
C VAL A 331 3.68 -2.38 4.10
N LYS A 332 3.34 -1.97 5.31
CA LYS A 332 2.49 -2.75 6.23
C LYS A 332 1.07 -2.95 5.70
N ALA A 333 0.45 -1.92 5.13
CA ALA A 333 -0.89 -2.04 4.57
C ALA A 333 -0.90 -2.92 3.32
N SER A 334 0.07 -2.74 2.43
CA SER A 334 0.23 -3.59 1.24
C SER A 334 0.43 -5.06 1.60
N ASP A 335 1.26 -5.35 2.61
CA ASP A 335 1.48 -6.72 3.09
C ASP A 335 0.19 -7.31 3.66
N ARG A 336 -0.55 -6.58 4.49
CA ARG A 336 -1.84 -7.06 5.04
C ARG A 336 -2.85 -7.40 3.96
N ILE A 337 -2.98 -6.55 2.92
CA ILE A 337 -3.90 -6.80 1.80
C ILE A 337 -3.42 -8.01 1.00
N LEU A 338 -2.15 -8.05 0.58
CA LEU A 338 -1.63 -9.08 -0.31
C LEU A 338 -1.53 -10.45 0.36
N SER A 339 -1.18 -10.51 1.65
CA SER A 339 -1.09 -11.77 2.40
C SER A 339 -2.44 -12.46 2.65
N ARG A 340 -3.58 -11.75 2.47
CA ARG A 340 -4.92 -12.35 2.53
C ARG A 340 -5.38 -12.91 1.19
N ILE A 341 -4.62 -12.72 0.12
CA ILE A 341 -4.99 -13.12 -1.24
C ILE A 341 -4.32 -14.47 -1.56
N LYS A 342 -5.08 -15.56 -1.40
CA LYS A 342 -4.58 -16.94 -1.55
C LYS A 342 -3.87 -17.22 -2.87
N ARG A 343 -4.26 -16.54 -3.97
CA ARG A 343 -3.61 -16.73 -5.29
C ARG A 343 -2.15 -16.28 -5.32
N PHE A 344 -1.69 -15.52 -4.32
CA PHE A 344 -0.30 -15.08 -4.19
C PHE A 344 0.50 -15.89 -3.16
N ASP A 345 -0.16 -16.87 -2.49
CA ASP A 345 0.47 -17.81 -1.58
C ASP A 345 1.23 -18.87 -2.40
N SER A 346 2.50 -18.61 -2.74
CA SER A 346 3.33 -19.60 -3.45
C SER A 346 4.82 -19.45 -3.14
#